data_efb8ba179b53cc844fae258607d8db24
#
_entry.id   efb8ba179b53cc844fae258607d8db24
#
_cell.length_a   1.000
_cell.length_b   1.000
_cell.length_c   1.000
_cell.angle_alpha   90.00
_cell.angle_beta   90.00
_cell.angle_gamma   90.00
#
_symmetry.space_group_name_H-M   'P 1'
#
loop_
_entity.id
_entity.type
_entity.pdbx_description
1 polymer ?
#
loop_
_entity_poly.entity_id
_entity_poly.type
_entity_poly.pdbx_seq_one_letter_code
_entity_poly.pdbx_strand_id
1 'polypeptide(L)'
;MSSYRIAVLPGDGIGPEVMAEAVKVLEKVQAKFGFNLEYDRHDVGGIAIDNHGTPLPQSTIKGCEAADAVLFGSVGGPKWEHLPPNDQPERGALLPLRAHFKLFCNLRPARIYTGLEQFSPLRADISDRGFDIACVRELTGGIYFGQPKGREGEGPTEKAFDTEVYHRFEIERIAKIAFESAQVRKGKVTSIDKANVLASSILWREVVTQVAKSYPDVALNHMYIDNATMQLIKDPSQFDVLLCSNLFGDILSDECAMITGSMGLLPSASLNESGFGLFEPAGGSAPDIAGKGIANPIAQILSAALMLRYSLGQEAAAQAIEQAVAQTLAEGYFTADLHQASARHPVQSTAAMGDQIAARI
;
A
#
# COMPACT_ATOMS: atom_id res chain seq x y z
N MET A 1 -27.99 7.50 10.29
CA MET A 1 -26.92 7.74 9.34
C MET A 1 -25.63 7.42 10.08
N SER A 2 -24.81 6.47 9.58
CA SER A 2 -23.54 6.14 10.24
C SER A 2 -22.59 7.34 10.11
N SER A 3 -21.84 7.69 11.17
CA SER A 3 -20.80 8.72 11.15
C SER A 3 -19.48 8.09 11.56
N TYR A 4 -18.41 8.44 10.84
CA TYR A 4 -17.08 7.93 11.06
C TYR A 4 -16.10 9.09 11.16
N ARG A 5 -15.15 9.00 12.10
CA ARG A 5 -14.06 9.96 12.24
C ARG A 5 -12.80 9.44 11.55
N ILE A 6 -12.26 10.24 10.67
CA ILE A 6 -11.06 9.90 9.88
C ILE A 6 -9.92 10.83 10.28
N ALA A 7 -8.83 10.27 10.81
CA ALA A 7 -7.59 11.01 10.97
C ALA A 7 -6.94 11.18 9.60
N VAL A 8 -6.79 12.41 9.14
CA VAL A 8 -6.20 12.75 7.84
C VAL A 8 -4.79 13.29 8.07
N LEU A 9 -3.80 12.56 7.55
CA LEU A 9 -2.38 12.84 7.69
C LEU A 9 -1.78 13.12 6.31
N PRO A 10 -1.86 14.34 5.75
CA PRO A 10 -1.38 14.62 4.39
C PRO A 10 0.13 14.38 4.22
N GLY A 11 0.93 14.73 5.24
CA GLY A 11 2.37 14.57 5.24
C GLY A 11 3.10 15.49 4.28
N ASP A 12 4.08 14.95 3.56
CA ASP A 12 5.08 15.69 2.79
C ASP A 12 4.90 15.53 1.27
N GLY A 13 5.65 16.31 0.52
CA GLY A 13 5.77 16.19 -0.93
C GLY A 13 4.44 16.33 -1.67
N ILE A 14 4.08 15.32 -2.47
CA ILE A 14 2.79 15.27 -3.19
C ILE A 14 1.61 14.92 -2.27
N GLY A 15 1.86 14.47 -1.04
CA GLY A 15 0.82 14.00 -0.13
C GLY A 15 -0.35 14.96 0.03
N PRO A 16 -0.16 16.27 0.30
CA PRO A 16 -1.24 17.22 0.43
C PRO A 16 -2.13 17.36 -0.82
N GLU A 17 -1.54 17.36 -2.03
CA GLU A 17 -2.30 17.53 -3.27
C GLU A 17 -3.09 16.27 -3.65
N VAL A 18 -2.53 15.06 -3.50
CA VAL A 18 -3.26 13.82 -3.79
C VAL A 18 -4.32 13.52 -2.72
N MET A 19 -4.07 13.90 -1.47
CA MET A 19 -5.03 13.79 -0.36
C MET A 19 -6.27 14.66 -0.59
N ALA A 20 -6.10 15.87 -1.11
CA ALA A 20 -7.22 16.75 -1.42
C ALA A 20 -8.18 16.10 -2.42
N GLU A 21 -7.65 15.38 -3.41
CA GLU A 21 -8.46 14.68 -4.42
C GLU A 21 -9.17 13.45 -3.83
N ALA A 22 -8.52 12.70 -2.94
CA ALA A 22 -9.15 11.59 -2.25
C ALA A 22 -10.33 12.07 -1.36
N VAL A 23 -10.14 13.16 -0.61
CA VAL A 23 -11.21 13.77 0.21
C VAL A 23 -12.36 14.23 -0.68
N LYS A 24 -12.08 14.91 -1.81
CA LYS A 24 -13.11 15.32 -2.80
C LYS A 24 -13.98 14.15 -3.27
N VAL A 25 -13.35 13.01 -3.61
CA VAL A 25 -14.06 11.80 -4.04
C VAL A 25 -14.87 11.22 -2.87
N LEU A 26 -14.32 11.16 -1.66
CA LEU A 26 -15.03 10.71 -0.45
C LEU A 26 -16.26 11.58 -0.14
N GLU A 27 -16.22 12.90 -0.36
CA GLU A 27 -17.37 13.80 -0.21
C GLU A 27 -18.50 13.47 -1.18
N LYS A 28 -18.18 13.07 -2.40
CA LYS A 28 -19.20 12.61 -3.36
C LYS A 28 -19.83 11.30 -2.93
N VAL A 29 -19.00 10.35 -2.51
CA VAL A 29 -19.44 9.01 -2.12
C VAL A 29 -20.31 9.05 -0.87
N GLN A 30 -19.92 9.81 0.19
CA GLN A 30 -20.73 9.93 1.39
C GLN A 30 -22.11 10.52 1.11
N ALA A 31 -22.19 11.50 0.23
CA ALA A 31 -23.47 12.10 -0.17
C ALA A 31 -24.36 11.10 -0.94
N LYS A 32 -23.78 10.27 -1.83
CA LYS A 32 -24.51 9.27 -2.61
C LYS A 32 -25.01 8.09 -1.77
N PHE A 33 -24.17 7.60 -0.84
CA PHE A 33 -24.46 6.39 -0.06
C PHE A 33 -25.03 6.64 1.35
N GLY A 34 -25.14 7.90 1.78
CA GLY A 34 -25.88 8.28 2.98
C GLY A 34 -25.17 7.95 4.30
N PHE A 35 -23.86 8.14 4.39
CA PHE A 35 -23.08 8.14 5.63
C PHE A 35 -22.34 9.47 5.80
N ASN A 36 -21.70 9.72 6.94
CA ASN A 36 -20.95 10.94 7.22
C ASN A 36 -19.50 10.63 7.57
N LEU A 37 -18.56 11.42 7.04
CA LEU A 37 -17.14 11.38 7.36
C LEU A 37 -16.74 12.70 8.01
N GLU A 38 -16.20 12.63 9.21
CA GLU A 38 -15.62 13.74 9.95
C GLU A 38 -14.10 13.67 9.83
N TYR A 39 -13.49 14.68 9.20
CA TYR A 39 -12.06 14.71 8.93
C TYR A 39 -11.32 15.49 10.00
N ASP A 40 -10.42 14.84 10.73
CA ASP A 40 -9.52 15.44 11.71
C ASP A 40 -8.09 15.45 11.14
N ARG A 41 -7.54 16.66 10.88
CA ARG A 41 -6.27 16.84 10.20
C ARG A 41 -5.12 17.01 11.17
N HIS A 42 -4.04 16.26 10.98
CA HIS A 42 -2.83 16.33 11.80
C HIS A 42 -1.56 16.32 10.95
N ASP A 43 -0.52 16.98 11.47
CA ASP A 43 0.81 16.95 10.86
C ASP A 43 1.52 15.63 11.16
N VAL A 44 2.26 15.13 10.16
CA VAL A 44 3.09 13.92 10.26
C VAL A 44 4.28 14.04 9.31
N GLY A 45 5.40 13.42 9.65
CA GLY A 45 6.59 13.42 8.82
C GLY A 45 7.39 14.71 8.88
N GLY A 46 7.91 15.15 7.74
CA GLY A 46 8.78 16.30 7.64
C GLY A 46 8.08 17.61 7.99
N ILE A 47 6.83 17.80 7.57
CA ILE A 47 6.05 18.98 7.96
C ILE A 47 5.83 19.04 9.48
N ALA A 48 5.68 17.89 10.14
CA ALA A 48 5.58 17.83 11.59
C ALA A 48 6.92 18.18 12.27
N ILE A 49 8.06 17.80 11.70
CA ILE A 49 9.37 18.24 12.18
C ILE A 49 9.47 19.76 12.10
N ASP A 50 9.08 20.36 10.98
CA ASP A 50 9.13 21.81 10.79
C ASP A 50 8.23 22.58 11.76
N ASN A 51 7.03 22.08 12.03
CA ASN A 51 6.03 22.76 12.87
C ASN A 51 6.15 22.44 14.36
N HIS A 52 6.61 21.22 14.71
CA HIS A 52 6.54 20.68 16.08
C HIS A 52 7.88 20.15 16.60
N GLY A 53 8.94 20.11 15.76
CA GLY A 53 10.27 19.58 16.14
C GLY A 53 10.33 18.05 16.26
N THR A 54 9.30 17.32 15.84
CA THR A 54 9.25 15.85 15.86
C THR A 54 8.45 15.32 14.67
N PRO A 55 8.83 14.20 14.05
CA PRO A 55 8.11 13.64 12.91
C PRO A 55 6.73 13.08 13.26
N LEU A 56 6.50 12.75 14.55
CA LEU A 56 5.23 12.21 15.03
C LEU A 56 4.83 12.91 16.35
N PRO A 57 4.12 14.03 16.31
CA PRO A 57 3.62 14.71 17.49
C PRO A 57 2.65 13.84 18.30
N GLN A 58 2.65 14.01 19.63
CA GLN A 58 1.71 13.28 20.49
C GLN A 58 0.24 13.64 20.20
N SER A 59 -0.03 14.86 19.70
CA SER A 59 -1.36 15.27 19.23
C SER A 59 -1.83 14.43 18.04
N THR A 60 -0.94 14.12 17.11
CA THR A 60 -1.22 13.25 15.95
C THR A 60 -1.57 11.83 16.39
N ILE A 61 -0.80 11.25 17.32
CA ILE A 61 -1.11 9.92 17.87
C ILE A 61 -2.51 9.90 18.50
N LYS A 62 -2.82 10.90 19.35
CA LYS A 62 -4.14 11.02 20.00
C LYS A 62 -5.28 11.21 19.00
N GLY A 63 -5.06 11.98 17.93
CA GLY A 63 -6.03 12.12 16.84
C GLY A 63 -6.31 10.80 16.14
N CYS A 64 -5.26 10.02 15.86
CA CYS A 64 -5.41 8.68 15.27
C CYS A 64 -6.10 7.69 16.23
N GLU A 65 -5.81 7.75 17.54
CA GLU A 65 -6.49 6.91 18.57
C GLU A 65 -7.99 7.21 18.68
N ALA A 66 -8.41 8.44 18.40
CA ALA A 66 -9.81 8.87 18.45
C ALA A 66 -10.57 8.62 17.14
N ALA A 67 -9.89 8.17 16.08
CA ALA A 67 -10.45 7.97 14.76
C ALA A 67 -10.86 6.49 14.52
N ASP A 68 -11.75 6.26 13.55
CA ASP A 68 -12.14 4.94 13.08
C ASP A 68 -11.13 4.39 12.06
N ALA A 69 -10.41 5.28 11.37
CA ALA A 69 -9.35 4.94 10.41
C ALA A 69 -8.41 6.12 10.19
N VAL A 70 -7.21 5.83 9.66
CA VAL A 70 -6.21 6.83 9.28
C VAL A 70 -6.07 6.87 7.77
N LEU A 71 -6.32 8.02 7.16
CA LEU A 71 -6.00 8.28 5.76
C LEU A 71 -4.68 9.06 5.70
N PHE A 72 -3.65 8.42 5.16
CA PHE A 72 -2.27 8.88 5.19
C PHE A 72 -1.82 9.23 3.77
N GLY A 73 -1.09 10.32 3.59
CA GLY A 73 -0.54 10.71 2.29
C GLY A 73 0.83 10.11 2.06
N SER A 74 1.88 10.90 2.28
CA SER A 74 3.27 10.45 2.13
C SER A 74 4.18 11.20 3.09
N VAL A 75 5.33 10.62 3.43
CA VAL A 75 6.33 11.27 4.28
C VAL A 75 7.72 11.14 3.66
N GLY A 76 8.62 12.05 4.05
CA GLY A 76 9.99 12.04 3.63
C GLY A 76 10.34 13.08 2.58
N GLY A 77 11.64 13.25 2.41
CA GLY A 77 12.22 14.15 1.41
C GLY A 77 13.64 14.56 1.77
N PRO A 78 14.42 15.04 0.80
CA PRO A 78 15.84 15.33 0.96
C PRO A 78 16.14 16.38 2.05
N LYS A 79 15.17 17.22 2.39
CA LYS A 79 15.30 18.24 3.44
C LYS A 79 15.68 17.67 4.80
N TRP A 80 15.23 16.45 5.14
CA TRP A 80 15.37 15.84 6.47
C TRP A 80 16.35 14.66 6.50
N GLU A 81 16.99 14.30 5.38
CA GLU A 81 17.96 13.20 5.30
C GLU A 81 19.21 13.39 6.18
N HIS A 82 19.53 14.65 6.54
CA HIS A 82 20.65 14.98 7.42
C HIS A 82 20.40 14.66 8.90
N LEU A 83 19.14 14.38 9.28
CA LEU A 83 18.76 14.06 10.66
C LEU A 83 19.21 12.64 11.04
N PRO A 84 19.40 12.36 12.36
CA PRO A 84 19.60 10.99 12.82
C PRO A 84 18.52 10.05 12.28
N PRO A 85 18.84 8.80 11.93
CA PRO A 85 17.92 7.89 11.28
C PRO A 85 16.54 7.75 11.95
N ASN A 86 16.48 7.76 13.29
CA ASN A 86 15.20 7.63 14.01
C ASN A 86 14.38 8.92 14.07
N ASP A 87 14.98 10.06 13.69
CA ASP A 87 14.31 11.36 13.62
C ASP A 87 13.88 11.69 12.19
N GLN A 88 14.24 10.84 11.20
CA GLN A 88 13.79 10.97 9.82
C GLN A 88 12.31 10.61 9.68
N PRO A 89 11.57 11.23 8.73
CA PRO A 89 10.13 11.09 8.60
C PRO A 89 9.59 9.64 8.56
N GLU A 90 10.17 8.76 7.74
CA GLU A 90 9.69 7.37 7.61
C GLU A 90 9.93 6.57 8.90
N ARG A 91 11.14 6.64 9.45
CA ARG A 91 11.53 5.87 10.65
C ARG A 91 10.94 6.45 11.92
N GLY A 92 10.78 7.76 11.97
CA GLY A 92 10.29 8.48 13.14
C GLY A 92 8.77 8.64 13.18
N ALA A 93 8.05 8.43 12.08
CA ALA A 93 6.59 8.55 12.04
C ALA A 93 5.87 7.27 11.57
N LEU A 94 6.11 6.83 10.34
CA LEU A 94 5.32 5.75 9.74
C LEU A 94 5.53 4.41 10.47
N LEU A 95 6.77 4.01 10.73
CA LEU A 95 7.05 2.78 11.47
C LEU A 95 6.52 2.80 12.91
N PRO A 96 6.67 3.88 13.70
CA PRO A 96 6.04 3.99 15.01
C PRO A 96 4.50 3.93 14.96
N LEU A 97 3.83 4.57 14.00
CA LEU A 97 2.37 4.46 13.84
C LEU A 97 1.93 3.01 13.57
N ARG A 98 2.62 2.31 12.65
CA ARG A 98 2.34 0.89 12.37
C ARG A 98 2.51 0.01 13.61
N ALA A 99 3.57 0.23 14.39
CA ALA A 99 3.81 -0.48 15.62
C ALA A 99 2.77 -0.16 16.71
N HIS A 100 2.45 1.14 16.91
CA HIS A 100 1.48 1.61 17.92
C HIS A 100 0.10 0.98 17.71
N PHE A 101 -0.41 0.99 16.49
CA PHE A 101 -1.71 0.41 16.14
C PHE A 101 -1.67 -1.08 15.81
N LYS A 102 -0.50 -1.74 15.93
CA LYS A 102 -0.30 -3.17 15.63
C LYS A 102 -0.78 -3.55 14.23
N LEU A 103 -0.47 -2.72 13.24
CA LEU A 103 -0.87 -2.91 11.85
C LEU A 103 0.02 -3.99 11.23
N PHE A 104 -0.35 -5.25 11.40
CA PHE A 104 0.48 -6.39 10.99
C PHE A 104 0.25 -6.84 9.54
N CYS A 105 -0.88 -6.50 8.95
CA CYS A 105 -1.24 -6.92 7.60
C CYS A 105 -1.19 -5.72 6.65
N ASN A 106 -0.36 -5.79 5.63
CA ASN A 106 -0.34 -4.81 4.56
C ASN A 106 -0.88 -5.43 3.26
N LEU A 107 -1.99 -4.88 2.78
CA LEU A 107 -2.63 -5.27 1.53
C LEU A 107 -2.28 -4.28 0.43
N ARG A 108 -1.68 -4.76 -0.66
CA ARG A 108 -1.33 -3.98 -1.85
C ARG A 108 -1.89 -4.66 -3.10
N PRO A 109 -3.11 -4.31 -3.54
CA PRO A 109 -3.67 -4.82 -4.77
C PRO A 109 -3.00 -4.15 -5.98
N ALA A 110 -2.56 -4.97 -6.94
CA ALA A 110 -1.96 -4.53 -8.19
C ALA A 110 -2.72 -5.18 -9.36
N ARG A 111 -3.35 -4.35 -10.17
CA ARG A 111 -4.05 -4.83 -11.37
C ARG A 111 -3.77 -3.92 -12.56
N ILE A 112 -3.75 -4.52 -13.74
CA ILE A 112 -3.75 -3.76 -14.97
C ILE A 112 -5.19 -3.39 -15.33
N TYR A 113 -5.45 -2.10 -15.56
CA TYR A 113 -6.78 -1.62 -15.97
C TYR A 113 -6.92 -1.72 -17.48
N THR A 114 -8.12 -2.06 -17.95
CA THR A 114 -8.43 -2.06 -19.38
C THR A 114 -8.08 -0.72 -20.02
N GLY A 115 -7.28 -0.76 -21.07
CA GLY A 115 -6.76 0.41 -21.76
C GLY A 115 -5.41 0.92 -21.25
N LEU A 116 -4.85 0.29 -20.18
CA LEU A 116 -3.52 0.60 -19.67
C LEU A 116 -2.45 -0.43 -20.03
N GLU A 117 -2.79 -1.50 -20.76
CA GLU A 117 -1.89 -2.58 -21.13
C GLU A 117 -0.62 -2.05 -21.83
N GLN A 118 -0.77 -1.01 -22.62
CA GLN A 118 0.31 -0.34 -23.36
C GLN A 118 1.31 0.42 -22.48
N PHE A 119 0.95 0.73 -21.22
CA PHE A 119 1.83 1.43 -20.27
C PHE A 119 2.66 0.44 -19.44
N SER A 120 2.25 -0.82 -19.42
CA SER A 120 3.03 -1.87 -18.77
C SER A 120 4.40 -2.00 -19.45
N PRO A 121 5.49 -2.14 -18.68
CA PRO A 121 6.82 -2.43 -19.24
C PRO A 121 6.94 -3.88 -19.75
N LEU A 122 5.91 -4.71 -19.53
CA LEU A 122 5.88 -6.08 -20.01
C LEU A 122 5.66 -6.14 -21.53
N ARG A 123 6.03 -7.25 -22.13
CA ARG A 123 5.70 -7.52 -23.54
C ARG A 123 4.18 -7.50 -23.73
N ALA A 124 3.70 -6.98 -24.86
CA ALA A 124 2.27 -6.85 -25.15
C ALA A 124 1.52 -8.19 -25.04
N ASP A 125 2.11 -9.32 -25.50
CA ASP A 125 1.51 -10.63 -25.38
C ASP A 125 1.33 -11.15 -23.94
N ILE A 126 1.97 -10.48 -22.96
CA ILE A 126 1.83 -10.73 -21.52
C ILE A 126 0.84 -9.71 -20.90
N SER A 127 1.04 -8.42 -21.14
CA SER A 127 0.18 -7.38 -20.57
C SER A 127 -1.27 -7.44 -21.07
N ASP A 128 -1.49 -7.81 -22.34
CA ASP A 128 -2.81 -7.95 -22.95
C ASP A 128 -3.69 -9.04 -22.31
N ARG A 129 -3.09 -10.02 -21.60
CA ARG A 129 -3.83 -11.03 -20.83
C ARG A 129 -4.47 -10.45 -19.58
N GLY A 130 -3.99 -9.29 -19.14
CA GLY A 130 -4.35 -8.70 -17.87
C GLY A 130 -3.88 -9.51 -16.66
N PHE A 131 -3.83 -8.88 -15.52
CA PHE A 131 -3.61 -9.54 -14.24
C PHE A 131 -4.26 -8.73 -13.11
N ASP A 132 -4.57 -9.42 -12.02
CA ASP A 132 -5.08 -8.85 -10.78
C ASP A 132 -4.49 -9.68 -9.63
N ILE A 133 -3.55 -9.08 -8.91
CA ILE A 133 -2.74 -9.70 -7.86
C ILE A 133 -2.99 -8.93 -6.56
N ALA A 134 -3.22 -9.64 -5.46
CA ALA A 134 -3.23 -9.07 -4.12
C ALA A 134 -1.95 -9.49 -3.39
N CYS A 135 -1.07 -8.54 -3.09
CA CYS A 135 0.08 -8.79 -2.22
C CYS A 135 -0.34 -8.62 -0.76
N VAL A 136 -0.27 -9.71 0.01
CA VAL A 136 -0.52 -9.77 1.46
C VAL A 136 0.84 -9.88 2.14
N ARG A 137 1.31 -8.75 2.68
CA ARG A 137 2.62 -8.59 3.33
C ARG A 137 2.46 -8.56 4.84
N GLU A 138 3.21 -9.40 5.56
CA GLU A 138 3.39 -9.22 7.00
C GLU A 138 4.20 -7.95 7.25
N LEU A 139 3.78 -7.09 8.21
CA LEU A 139 4.29 -5.73 8.30
C LEU A 139 5.02 -5.42 9.61
N THR A 140 4.91 -6.24 10.65
CA THR A 140 5.39 -5.93 12.01
C THR A 140 6.49 -6.87 12.51
N GLY A 141 6.87 -7.87 11.73
CA GLY A 141 7.96 -8.80 12.00
C GLY A 141 9.13 -8.67 11.03
N GLY A 142 9.95 -9.71 11.02
CA GLY A 142 11.07 -9.86 10.10
C GLY A 142 12.24 -8.93 10.36
N ILE A 143 13.04 -8.70 9.33
CA ILE A 143 14.32 -7.98 9.42
C ILE A 143 14.18 -6.50 9.79
N TYR A 144 13.00 -5.89 9.54
CA TYR A 144 12.76 -4.48 9.87
C TYR A 144 12.60 -4.24 11.37
N PHE A 145 12.15 -5.25 12.12
CA PHE A 145 11.86 -5.15 13.55
C PHE A 145 12.72 -6.08 14.42
N GLY A 146 13.36 -7.07 13.81
CA GLY A 146 14.19 -8.05 14.52
C GLY A 146 15.36 -7.43 15.29
N GLN A 147 15.71 -8.06 16.39
CA GLN A 147 16.83 -7.66 17.25
C GLN A 147 17.75 -8.88 17.49
N PRO A 148 19.08 -8.71 17.70
CA PRO A 148 19.80 -7.44 17.66
C PRO A 148 20.02 -6.90 16.24
N LYS A 149 20.18 -5.58 16.10
CA LYS A 149 20.57 -4.92 14.86
C LYS A 149 21.49 -3.73 15.17
N GLY A 150 22.42 -3.44 14.27
CA GLY A 150 23.32 -2.33 14.49
C GLY A 150 24.65 -2.43 13.75
N ARG A 151 25.60 -1.64 14.21
CA ARG A 151 26.98 -1.60 13.70
C ARG A 151 27.95 -1.76 14.88
N GLU A 152 29.02 -2.50 14.69
CA GLU A 152 30.06 -2.79 15.70
C GLU A 152 31.43 -2.76 15.05
N GLY A 153 32.46 -2.37 15.83
CA GLY A 153 33.85 -2.28 15.39
C GLY A 153 34.18 -0.97 14.69
N GLU A 154 35.43 -0.84 14.24
CA GLU A 154 35.96 0.33 13.54
C GLU A 154 36.87 -0.10 12.39
N GLY A 155 36.98 0.74 11.35
CA GLY A 155 37.84 0.52 10.20
C GLY A 155 37.57 -0.81 9.50
N PRO A 156 38.61 -1.61 9.16
CA PRO A 156 38.42 -2.87 8.44
C PRO A 156 37.67 -3.96 9.20
N THR A 157 37.48 -3.82 10.51
CA THR A 157 36.74 -4.78 11.36
C THR A 157 35.29 -4.33 11.62
N GLU A 158 34.90 -3.18 11.12
CA GLU A 158 33.50 -2.71 11.22
C GLU A 158 32.56 -3.69 10.54
N LYS A 159 31.49 -4.05 11.25
CA LYS A 159 30.40 -4.88 10.72
C LYS A 159 29.04 -4.25 11.01
N ALA A 160 28.10 -4.45 10.12
CA ALA A 160 26.69 -4.12 10.32
C ALA A 160 25.85 -5.41 10.22
N PHE A 161 24.79 -5.48 11.01
CA PHE A 161 23.91 -6.64 11.05
C PHE A 161 22.47 -6.26 11.35
N ASP A 162 21.56 -6.99 10.72
CA ASP A 162 20.13 -6.99 10.98
C ASP A 162 19.66 -8.42 11.18
N THR A 163 18.73 -8.64 12.12
CA THR A 163 18.24 -9.97 12.45
C THR A 163 16.84 -10.17 11.90
N GLU A 164 16.64 -11.21 11.08
CA GLU A 164 15.32 -11.62 10.64
C GLU A 164 14.70 -12.59 11.65
N VAL A 165 13.59 -12.17 12.28
CA VAL A 165 12.88 -12.97 13.29
C VAL A 165 11.40 -13.03 12.94
N TYR A 166 10.85 -14.25 12.93
CA TYR A 166 9.40 -14.50 12.86
C TYR A 166 8.99 -15.48 13.96
N HIS A 167 7.91 -15.14 14.65
CA HIS A 167 7.24 -16.07 15.56
C HIS A 167 6.10 -16.78 14.82
N ARG A 168 5.79 -18.00 15.24
CA ARG A 168 4.73 -18.80 14.63
C ARG A 168 3.39 -18.05 14.53
N PHE A 169 2.98 -17.33 15.57
CA PHE A 169 1.71 -16.60 15.60
C PHE A 169 1.66 -15.45 14.56
N GLU A 170 2.79 -14.82 14.27
CA GLU A 170 2.87 -13.74 13.25
C GLU A 170 2.61 -14.30 11.86
N ILE A 171 3.17 -15.46 11.57
CA ILE A 171 2.95 -16.15 10.30
C ILE A 171 1.52 -16.69 10.21
N GLU A 172 0.98 -17.27 11.30
CA GLU A 172 -0.39 -17.80 11.33
C GLU A 172 -1.43 -16.72 11.04
N ARG A 173 -1.32 -15.54 11.67
CA ARG A 173 -2.29 -14.45 11.49
C ARG A 173 -2.29 -13.89 10.07
N ILE A 174 -1.11 -13.69 9.47
CA ILE A 174 -1.03 -13.16 8.10
C ILE A 174 -1.43 -14.21 7.06
N ALA A 175 -1.11 -15.49 7.29
CA ALA A 175 -1.53 -16.57 6.43
C ALA A 175 -3.07 -16.69 6.38
N LYS A 176 -3.77 -16.58 7.52
CA LYS A 176 -5.23 -16.57 7.56
C LYS A 176 -5.81 -15.47 6.65
N ILE A 177 -5.31 -14.24 6.77
CA ILE A 177 -5.77 -13.13 5.92
C ILE A 177 -5.54 -13.43 4.43
N ALA A 178 -4.40 -14.04 4.07
CA ALA A 178 -4.11 -14.40 2.68
C ALA A 178 -5.09 -15.48 2.15
N PHE A 179 -5.39 -16.51 2.94
CA PHE A 179 -6.34 -17.55 2.55
C PHE A 179 -7.77 -17.02 2.46
N GLU A 180 -8.21 -16.21 3.42
CA GLU A 180 -9.53 -15.53 3.41
C GLU A 180 -9.65 -14.59 2.21
N SER A 181 -8.59 -13.85 1.90
CA SER A 181 -8.55 -13.03 0.69
C SER A 181 -8.68 -13.87 -0.59
N ALA A 182 -8.01 -15.02 -0.66
CA ALA A 182 -8.08 -15.91 -1.82
C ALA A 182 -9.47 -16.52 -2.01
N GLN A 183 -10.20 -16.86 -0.92
CA GLN A 183 -11.56 -17.43 -0.98
C GLN A 183 -12.55 -16.51 -1.71
N VAL A 184 -12.41 -15.20 -1.59
CA VAL A 184 -13.28 -14.22 -2.27
C VAL A 184 -12.71 -13.77 -3.62
N ARG A 185 -11.58 -14.34 -4.06
CA ARG A 185 -10.90 -14.08 -5.33
C ARG A 185 -10.88 -15.35 -6.21
N LYS A 186 -9.69 -15.71 -6.74
CA LYS A 186 -9.52 -16.85 -7.65
C LYS A 186 -9.18 -18.18 -6.93
N GLY A 187 -9.14 -18.17 -5.59
CA GLY A 187 -8.90 -19.37 -4.78
C GLY A 187 -7.45 -19.87 -4.78
N LYS A 188 -6.46 -18.99 -4.93
CA LYS A 188 -5.04 -19.41 -5.00
C LYS A 188 -4.15 -18.51 -4.14
N VAL A 189 -3.36 -19.12 -3.24
CA VAL A 189 -2.27 -18.48 -2.49
C VAL A 189 -0.93 -18.97 -3.02
N THR A 190 -0.05 -18.03 -3.36
CA THR A 190 1.37 -18.31 -3.60
C THR A 190 2.17 -17.74 -2.44
N SER A 191 2.66 -18.61 -1.57
CA SER A 191 3.51 -18.26 -0.42
C SER A 191 4.95 -18.07 -0.87
N ILE A 192 5.50 -16.89 -0.62
CA ILE A 192 6.84 -16.49 -1.05
C ILE A 192 7.81 -16.64 0.12
N ASP A 193 8.91 -17.34 -0.13
CA ASP A 193 9.91 -17.62 0.89
C ASP A 193 11.34 -17.80 0.30
N LYS A 194 12.31 -18.07 1.16
CA LYS A 194 13.68 -18.47 0.81
C LYS A 194 14.09 -19.69 1.64
N ALA A 195 13.20 -20.69 1.75
CA ALA A 195 13.34 -21.85 2.63
C ALA A 195 14.55 -22.75 2.31
N ASN A 196 15.14 -22.61 1.12
CA ASN A 196 16.38 -23.30 0.78
C ASN A 196 17.62 -22.70 1.46
N VAL A 197 17.51 -21.52 2.13
CA VAL A 197 18.63 -20.83 2.77
C VAL A 197 18.30 -20.37 4.18
N LEU A 198 17.11 -19.79 4.41
CA LEU A 198 16.77 -19.08 5.65
C LEU A 198 15.93 -19.96 6.60
N ALA A 199 16.35 -20.04 7.88
CA ALA A 199 15.59 -20.75 8.92
C ALA A 199 14.21 -20.12 9.16
N SER A 200 14.10 -18.78 9.12
CA SER A 200 12.83 -18.06 9.21
C SER A 200 11.86 -18.45 8.10
N SER A 201 12.36 -18.63 6.89
CA SER A 201 11.57 -19.08 5.75
C SER A 201 11.16 -20.57 5.82
N ILE A 202 11.96 -21.42 6.45
CA ILE A 202 11.56 -22.80 6.74
C ILE A 202 10.36 -22.81 7.68
N LEU A 203 10.42 -22.08 8.79
CA LEU A 203 9.29 -21.92 9.72
C LEU A 203 8.06 -21.32 9.01
N TRP A 204 8.26 -20.30 8.17
CA TRP A 204 7.21 -19.68 7.37
C TRP A 204 6.46 -20.71 6.53
N ARG A 205 7.17 -21.52 5.75
CA ARG A 205 6.60 -22.55 4.89
C ARG A 205 5.83 -23.62 5.68
N GLU A 206 6.39 -24.08 6.81
CA GLU A 206 5.74 -25.05 7.71
C GLU A 206 4.41 -24.52 8.24
N VAL A 207 4.41 -23.28 8.75
CA VAL A 207 3.22 -22.65 9.34
C VAL A 207 2.15 -22.40 8.28
N VAL A 208 2.51 -21.84 7.13
CA VAL A 208 1.57 -21.59 6.02
C VAL A 208 0.95 -22.90 5.54
N THR A 209 1.75 -23.97 5.42
CA THR A 209 1.25 -25.31 5.05
C THR A 209 0.26 -25.86 6.10
N GLN A 210 0.50 -25.57 7.39
CA GLN A 210 -0.41 -25.98 8.45
C GLN A 210 -1.73 -25.21 8.40
N VAL A 211 -1.67 -23.88 8.20
CA VAL A 211 -2.87 -23.01 8.07
C VAL A 211 -3.71 -23.43 6.86
N ALA A 212 -3.08 -23.76 5.74
CA ALA A 212 -3.76 -24.19 4.51
C ALA A 212 -4.73 -25.36 4.71
N LYS A 213 -4.50 -26.24 5.70
CA LYS A 213 -5.41 -27.37 6.01
C LYS A 213 -6.80 -26.92 6.43
N SER A 214 -6.94 -25.69 6.91
CA SER A 214 -8.24 -25.10 7.30
C SER A 214 -8.97 -24.46 6.11
N TYR A 215 -8.32 -24.38 4.94
CA TYR A 215 -8.86 -23.77 3.72
C TYR A 215 -8.75 -24.72 2.51
N PRO A 216 -9.47 -25.86 2.53
CA PRO A 216 -9.31 -26.93 1.52
C PRO A 216 -9.76 -26.51 0.12
N ASP A 217 -10.50 -25.44 -0.01
CA ASP A 217 -11.00 -24.81 -1.23
C ASP A 217 -9.98 -23.82 -1.85
N VAL A 218 -8.87 -23.53 -1.18
CA VAL A 218 -7.82 -22.62 -1.67
C VAL A 218 -6.55 -23.40 -2.04
N ALA A 219 -6.11 -23.25 -3.27
CA ALA A 219 -4.86 -23.86 -3.72
C ALA A 219 -3.64 -23.15 -3.13
N LEU A 220 -2.74 -23.88 -2.46
CA LEU A 220 -1.47 -23.37 -1.96
C LEU A 220 -0.33 -23.79 -2.88
N ASN A 221 0.49 -22.81 -3.26
CA ASN A 221 1.79 -23.01 -3.89
C ASN A 221 2.88 -22.29 -3.08
N HIS A 222 4.09 -22.87 -3.00
CA HIS A 222 5.26 -22.21 -2.44
C HIS A 222 6.23 -21.85 -3.56
N MET A 223 6.76 -20.62 -3.49
CA MET A 223 7.71 -20.15 -4.50
C MET A 223 8.87 -19.40 -3.83
N TYR A 224 10.09 -19.67 -4.23
CA TYR A 224 11.24 -18.89 -3.78
C TYR A 224 11.17 -17.46 -4.33
N ILE A 225 11.57 -16.49 -3.54
CA ILE A 225 11.51 -15.06 -3.88
C ILE A 225 12.19 -14.75 -5.22
N ASP A 226 13.36 -15.29 -5.46
CA ASP A 226 14.11 -15.10 -6.71
C ASP A 226 13.38 -15.66 -7.95
N ASN A 227 12.66 -16.78 -7.79
CA ASN A 227 11.79 -17.27 -8.86
C ASN A 227 10.53 -16.41 -9.00
N ALA A 228 9.95 -15.91 -7.90
CA ALA A 228 8.75 -15.09 -7.93
C ALA A 228 8.95 -13.81 -8.75
N THR A 229 10.09 -13.11 -8.57
CA THR A 229 10.44 -11.91 -9.36
C THR A 229 10.52 -12.25 -10.86
N MET A 230 11.15 -13.36 -11.23
CA MET A 230 11.19 -13.79 -12.64
C MET A 230 9.79 -14.14 -13.19
N GLN A 231 8.95 -14.79 -12.40
CA GLN A 231 7.62 -15.22 -12.81
C GLN A 231 6.63 -14.05 -12.93
N LEU A 232 6.77 -12.99 -12.13
CA LEU A 232 6.00 -11.76 -12.26
C LEU A 232 6.22 -11.09 -13.62
N ILE A 233 7.47 -11.07 -14.11
CA ILE A 233 7.78 -10.54 -15.44
C ILE A 233 7.33 -11.51 -16.56
N LYS A 234 7.46 -12.82 -16.34
CA LYS A 234 7.18 -13.82 -17.36
C LYS A 234 5.70 -14.07 -17.59
N ASP A 235 4.92 -14.18 -16.52
CA ASP A 235 3.48 -14.44 -16.53
C ASP A 235 2.83 -14.02 -15.21
N PRO A 236 2.53 -12.73 -14.99
CA PRO A 236 1.87 -12.26 -13.78
C PRO A 236 0.45 -12.81 -13.62
N SER A 237 -0.20 -13.24 -14.71
CA SER A 237 -1.58 -13.74 -14.69
C SER A 237 -1.74 -15.05 -13.91
N GLN A 238 -0.63 -15.78 -13.67
CA GLN A 238 -0.62 -17.01 -12.88
C GLN A 238 -0.87 -16.78 -11.39
N PHE A 239 -0.71 -15.53 -10.90
CA PHE A 239 -0.87 -15.17 -9.50
C PHE A 239 -2.28 -14.67 -9.18
N ASP A 240 -2.69 -14.87 -7.93
CA ASP A 240 -3.90 -14.33 -7.33
C ASP A 240 -3.56 -13.61 -6.02
N VAL A 241 -3.24 -14.35 -4.97
CA VAL A 241 -2.75 -13.81 -3.71
C VAL A 241 -1.29 -14.20 -3.51
N LEU A 242 -0.43 -13.21 -3.34
CA LEU A 242 0.96 -13.39 -2.91
C LEU A 242 1.03 -13.20 -1.40
N LEU A 243 1.42 -14.24 -0.67
CA LEU A 243 1.65 -14.17 0.77
C LEU A 243 3.14 -14.02 1.04
N CYS A 244 3.54 -12.91 1.64
CA CYS A 244 4.95 -12.52 1.76
C CYS A 244 5.34 -12.10 3.19
N SER A 245 6.59 -12.41 3.56
CA SER A 245 7.27 -11.77 4.70
C SER A 245 7.46 -10.27 4.45
N ASN A 246 7.86 -9.53 5.48
CA ASN A 246 7.97 -8.07 5.43
C ASN A 246 8.87 -7.59 4.28
N LEU A 247 10.12 -8.01 4.24
CA LEU A 247 11.08 -7.58 3.21
C LEU A 247 10.69 -8.07 1.81
N PHE A 248 10.30 -9.34 1.67
CA PHE A 248 9.94 -9.89 0.36
C PHE A 248 8.65 -9.26 -0.19
N GLY A 249 7.69 -8.98 0.70
CA GLY A 249 6.45 -8.29 0.33
C GLY A 249 6.66 -6.85 -0.10
N ASP A 250 7.64 -6.15 0.50
CA ASP A 250 8.02 -4.80 0.08
C ASP A 250 8.52 -4.81 -1.37
N ILE A 251 9.53 -5.65 -1.64
CA ILE A 251 10.16 -5.74 -2.96
C ILE A 251 9.16 -6.17 -4.04
N LEU A 252 8.40 -7.27 -3.78
CA LEU A 252 7.46 -7.79 -4.78
C LEU A 252 6.28 -6.88 -5.04
N SER A 253 5.78 -6.16 -4.04
CA SER A 253 4.67 -5.24 -4.26
C SER A 253 5.07 -4.03 -5.10
N ASP A 254 6.30 -3.54 -4.96
CA ASP A 254 6.83 -2.47 -5.81
C ASP A 254 7.07 -2.95 -7.25
N GLU A 255 7.54 -4.18 -7.43
CA GLU A 255 7.59 -4.83 -8.75
C GLU A 255 6.19 -4.97 -9.35
N CYS A 256 5.21 -5.44 -8.56
CA CYS A 256 3.81 -5.51 -8.99
C CYS A 256 3.27 -4.14 -9.42
N ALA A 257 3.62 -3.06 -8.71
CA ALA A 257 3.24 -1.71 -9.11
C ALA A 257 3.82 -1.33 -10.47
N MET A 258 5.10 -1.55 -10.68
CA MET A 258 5.77 -1.17 -11.93
C MET A 258 5.22 -1.93 -13.13
N ILE A 259 4.90 -3.21 -13.00
CA ILE A 259 4.31 -3.97 -14.11
C ILE A 259 2.86 -3.57 -14.44
N THR A 260 2.16 -2.79 -13.59
CA THR A 260 0.87 -2.18 -13.95
C THR A 260 1.01 -0.91 -14.81
N GLY A 261 2.21 -0.33 -14.88
CA GLY A 261 2.51 0.87 -15.67
C GLY A 261 2.80 2.14 -14.86
N SER A 262 2.37 2.25 -13.60
CA SER A 262 2.67 3.41 -12.75
C SER A 262 2.52 3.09 -11.26
N MET A 263 3.46 3.60 -10.46
CA MET A 263 3.37 3.63 -8.99
C MET A 263 2.14 4.41 -8.49
N GLY A 264 1.66 5.38 -9.28
CA GLY A 264 0.45 6.15 -8.99
C GLY A 264 -0.86 5.37 -9.04
N LEU A 265 -0.81 4.07 -9.37
CA LEU A 265 -1.97 3.17 -9.41
C LEU A 265 -2.02 2.17 -8.24
N LEU A 266 -1.03 2.17 -7.34
CA LEU A 266 -0.94 1.18 -6.28
C LEU A 266 -1.44 1.72 -4.93
N PRO A 267 -2.66 1.38 -4.51
CA PRO A 267 -3.14 1.66 -3.17
C PRO A 267 -2.55 0.69 -2.15
N SER A 268 -2.61 1.08 -0.87
CA SER A 268 -2.17 0.23 0.24
C SER A 268 -3.08 0.40 1.46
N ALA A 269 -3.31 -0.71 2.16
CA ALA A 269 -3.99 -0.76 3.44
C ALA A 269 -3.12 -1.49 4.45
N SER A 270 -2.82 -0.85 5.58
CA SER A 270 -2.16 -1.48 6.72
C SER A 270 -3.20 -1.71 7.83
N LEU A 271 -3.47 -2.96 8.20
CA LEU A 271 -4.61 -3.36 9.03
C LEU A 271 -4.15 -4.07 10.29
N ASN A 272 -4.92 -3.93 11.37
CA ASN A 272 -4.82 -4.75 12.57
C ASN A 272 -5.98 -5.76 12.69
N GLU A 273 -6.00 -6.55 13.77
CA GLU A 273 -7.02 -7.59 13.99
C GLU A 273 -8.45 -7.04 14.18
N SER A 274 -8.59 -5.79 14.62
CA SER A 274 -9.92 -5.18 14.82
C SER A 274 -10.50 -4.55 13.56
N GLY A 275 -9.75 -4.53 12.45
CA GLY A 275 -10.12 -3.82 11.23
C GLY A 275 -9.75 -2.33 11.22
N PHE A 276 -9.16 -1.80 12.30
CA PHE A 276 -8.57 -0.47 12.25
C PHE A 276 -7.39 -0.47 11.27
N GLY A 277 -7.29 0.58 10.45
CA GLY A 277 -6.27 0.64 9.39
C GLY A 277 -5.70 2.03 9.14
N LEU A 278 -4.51 2.01 8.53
CA LEU A 278 -3.83 3.13 7.92
C LEU A 278 -3.77 2.90 6.42
N PHE A 279 -4.28 3.86 5.64
CA PHE A 279 -4.49 3.75 4.20
C PHE A 279 -3.67 4.82 3.49
N GLU A 280 -2.74 4.40 2.66
CA GLU A 280 -1.76 5.26 2.00
C GLU A 280 -1.44 4.76 0.58
N PRO A 281 -1.06 5.61 -0.39
CA PRO A 281 -0.48 5.14 -1.63
C PRO A 281 0.86 4.45 -1.36
N ALA A 282 1.21 3.42 -2.12
CA ALA A 282 2.50 2.74 -1.95
C ALA A 282 3.70 3.56 -2.46
N GLY A 283 3.45 4.57 -3.29
CA GLY A 283 4.48 5.50 -3.76
C GLY A 283 4.96 6.45 -2.67
N GLY A 284 6.16 7.00 -2.84
CA GLY A 284 6.77 7.96 -1.90
C GLY A 284 6.23 9.39 -2.08
N SER A 285 6.90 10.34 -1.43
CA SER A 285 6.54 11.77 -1.42
C SER A 285 6.82 12.53 -2.72
N ALA A 286 7.59 11.94 -3.66
CA ALA A 286 7.96 12.52 -4.96
C ALA A 286 8.30 14.02 -4.90
N PRO A 287 9.35 14.41 -4.16
CA PRO A 287 9.64 15.82 -3.85
C PRO A 287 9.97 16.64 -5.09
N ASP A 288 10.41 16.00 -6.16
CA ASP A 288 10.72 16.60 -7.45
C ASP A 288 9.49 17.17 -8.18
N ILE A 289 8.31 16.61 -7.95
CA ILE A 289 7.05 17.07 -8.56
C ILE A 289 6.07 17.70 -7.55
N ALA A 290 6.43 17.78 -6.28
CA ALA A 290 5.59 18.34 -5.22
C ALA A 290 5.17 19.78 -5.54
N GLY A 291 3.89 20.10 -5.35
CA GLY A 291 3.32 21.43 -5.58
C GLY A 291 3.17 21.83 -7.05
N LYS A 292 3.50 20.93 -8.00
CA LYS A 292 3.33 21.21 -9.44
C LYS A 292 1.95 20.85 -9.98
N GLY A 293 1.12 20.17 -9.18
CA GLY A 293 -0.23 19.77 -9.57
C GLY A 293 -0.27 18.75 -10.71
N ILE A 294 0.76 17.91 -10.83
CA ILE A 294 0.90 16.90 -11.90
C ILE A 294 0.93 15.46 -11.36
N ALA A 295 0.95 15.28 -10.05
CA ALA A 295 0.96 13.97 -9.42
C ALA A 295 -0.32 13.19 -9.71
N ASN A 296 -0.21 11.88 -9.92
CA ASN A 296 -1.35 11.00 -10.12
C ASN A 296 -2.04 10.74 -8.76
N PRO A 297 -3.32 11.14 -8.55
CA PRO A 297 -4.01 10.97 -7.28
C PRO A 297 -4.69 9.60 -7.13
N ILE A 298 -4.66 8.74 -8.15
CA ILE A 298 -5.48 7.50 -8.20
C ILE A 298 -5.12 6.56 -7.05
N ALA A 299 -3.84 6.36 -6.74
CA ALA A 299 -3.42 5.49 -5.64
C ALA A 299 -3.98 5.96 -4.28
N GLN A 300 -4.00 7.27 -4.02
CA GLN A 300 -4.59 7.84 -2.81
C GLN A 300 -6.11 7.67 -2.78
N ILE A 301 -6.78 7.89 -3.92
CA ILE A 301 -8.23 7.70 -4.07
C ILE A 301 -8.61 6.22 -3.87
N LEU A 302 -7.84 5.29 -4.43
CA LEU A 302 -8.04 3.86 -4.23
C LEU A 302 -7.70 3.42 -2.80
N SER A 303 -6.72 4.05 -2.14
CA SER A 303 -6.45 3.81 -0.71
C SER A 303 -7.65 4.24 0.16
N ALA A 304 -8.32 5.34 -0.20
CA ALA A 304 -9.56 5.73 0.45
C ALA A 304 -10.70 4.72 0.18
N ALA A 305 -10.75 4.09 -0.99
CA ALA A 305 -11.70 2.99 -1.26
C ALA A 305 -11.41 1.77 -0.37
N LEU A 306 -10.13 1.40 -0.17
CA LEU A 306 -9.76 0.34 0.76
C LEU A 306 -10.16 0.68 2.21
N MET A 307 -10.03 1.94 2.63
CA MET A 307 -10.50 2.42 3.94
C MET A 307 -12.01 2.19 4.11
N LEU A 308 -12.80 2.58 3.13
CA LEU A 308 -14.26 2.36 3.13
C LEU A 308 -14.60 0.88 3.26
N ARG A 309 -13.89 0.01 2.55
CA ARG A 309 -14.12 -1.44 2.56
C ARG A 309 -13.72 -2.09 3.88
N TYR A 310 -12.46 -1.92 4.28
CA TYR A 310 -11.88 -2.72 5.35
C TYR A 310 -12.11 -2.17 6.76
N SER A 311 -12.12 -0.86 6.95
CA SER A 311 -12.34 -0.25 8.27
C SER A 311 -13.77 0.21 8.50
N LEU A 312 -14.46 0.70 7.47
CA LEU A 312 -15.79 1.31 7.64
C LEU A 312 -16.95 0.43 7.16
N GLY A 313 -16.69 -0.73 6.56
CA GLY A 313 -17.72 -1.65 6.08
C GLY A 313 -18.61 -1.10 4.97
N GLN A 314 -18.14 -0.08 4.23
CA GLN A 314 -18.88 0.61 3.16
C GLN A 314 -18.53 0.03 1.79
N GLU A 315 -18.80 -1.27 1.57
CA GLU A 315 -18.41 -2.01 0.36
C GLU A 315 -18.96 -1.39 -0.94
N ALA A 316 -20.24 -1.02 -0.98
CA ALA A 316 -20.84 -0.45 -2.17
C ALA A 316 -20.22 0.92 -2.56
N ALA A 317 -19.83 1.70 -1.55
CA ALA A 317 -19.15 2.97 -1.73
C ALA A 317 -17.72 2.76 -2.25
N ALA A 318 -16.99 1.79 -1.72
CA ALA A 318 -15.66 1.41 -2.20
C ALA A 318 -15.70 0.96 -3.66
N GLN A 319 -16.64 0.09 -4.02
CA GLN A 319 -16.83 -0.38 -5.40
C GLN A 319 -17.16 0.77 -6.36
N ALA A 320 -17.97 1.75 -5.93
CA ALA A 320 -18.29 2.91 -6.76
C ALA A 320 -17.03 3.73 -7.09
N ILE A 321 -16.12 3.94 -6.15
CA ILE A 321 -14.83 4.59 -6.39
C ILE A 321 -14.00 3.78 -7.40
N GLU A 322 -13.86 2.47 -7.19
CA GLU A 322 -13.06 1.61 -8.06
C GLU A 322 -13.61 1.58 -9.50
N GLN A 323 -14.94 1.58 -9.66
CA GLN A 323 -15.60 1.66 -10.95
C GLN A 323 -15.39 3.02 -11.61
N ALA A 324 -15.50 4.12 -10.85
CA ALA A 324 -15.25 5.47 -11.37
C ALA A 324 -13.81 5.64 -11.87
N VAL A 325 -12.82 5.12 -11.11
CA VAL A 325 -11.42 5.08 -11.54
C VAL A 325 -11.27 4.28 -12.84
N ALA A 326 -11.79 3.04 -12.87
CA ALA A 326 -11.69 2.17 -14.04
C ALA A 326 -12.32 2.81 -15.28
N GLN A 327 -13.48 3.44 -15.14
CA GLN A 327 -14.17 4.13 -16.22
C GLN A 327 -13.38 5.36 -16.71
N THR A 328 -12.84 6.17 -15.80
CA THR A 328 -12.02 7.34 -16.13
C THR A 328 -10.81 6.95 -16.99
N LEU A 329 -10.11 5.87 -16.60
CA LEU A 329 -8.96 5.34 -17.34
C LEU A 329 -9.38 4.75 -18.69
N ALA A 330 -10.46 3.98 -18.74
CA ALA A 330 -10.96 3.39 -20.00
C ALA A 330 -11.42 4.45 -21.02
N GLU A 331 -11.90 5.60 -20.56
CA GLU A 331 -12.24 6.74 -21.40
C GLU A 331 -11.01 7.51 -21.89
N GLY A 332 -9.81 7.24 -21.35
CA GLY A 332 -8.53 7.80 -21.82
C GLY A 332 -8.11 9.09 -21.13
N TYR A 333 -8.59 9.36 -19.91
CA TYR A 333 -8.08 10.44 -19.07
C TYR A 333 -6.85 9.98 -18.29
N PHE A 334 -5.70 10.61 -18.51
CA PHE A 334 -4.41 10.21 -17.95
C PHE A 334 -3.65 11.40 -17.39
N THR A 335 -3.00 11.20 -16.27
CA THR A 335 -1.94 12.06 -15.73
C THR A 335 -0.63 11.87 -16.50
N ALA A 336 0.38 12.70 -16.26
CA ALA A 336 1.61 12.73 -17.05
C ALA A 336 2.38 11.39 -17.06
N ASP A 337 2.32 10.62 -15.98
CA ASP A 337 2.95 9.31 -15.81
C ASP A 337 2.36 8.21 -16.72
N LEU A 338 1.09 8.40 -17.14
CA LEU A 338 0.33 7.47 -18.00
C LEU A 338 -0.05 8.09 -19.36
N HIS A 339 0.43 9.30 -19.67
CA HIS A 339 0.01 9.98 -20.89
C HIS A 339 0.91 9.62 -22.08
N GLN A 340 0.29 9.36 -23.22
CA GLN A 340 0.97 9.19 -24.51
C GLN A 340 0.49 10.22 -25.52
N ALA A 341 1.30 10.48 -26.56
CA ALA A 341 0.97 11.42 -27.63
C ALA A 341 -0.32 11.05 -28.41
N SER A 342 -0.70 9.78 -28.39
CA SER A 342 -1.93 9.26 -29.00
C SER A 342 -3.17 9.31 -28.09
N ALA A 343 -3.04 9.84 -26.86
CA ALA A 343 -4.15 9.90 -25.91
C ALA A 343 -5.30 10.76 -26.44
N ARG A 344 -6.54 10.35 -26.12
CA ARG A 344 -7.78 11.04 -26.58
C ARG A 344 -7.97 12.41 -25.94
N HIS A 345 -7.44 12.59 -24.73
CA HIS A 345 -7.58 13.81 -23.94
C HIS A 345 -6.20 14.39 -23.61
N PRO A 346 -6.09 15.71 -23.35
CA PRO A 346 -4.86 16.29 -22.87
C PRO A 346 -4.45 15.71 -21.50
N VAL A 347 -3.17 15.85 -21.16
CA VAL A 347 -2.63 15.47 -19.83
C VAL A 347 -3.49 16.09 -18.73
N GLN A 348 -3.97 15.26 -17.80
CA GLN A 348 -4.73 15.72 -16.65
C GLN A 348 -3.78 16.21 -15.54
N SER A 349 -4.11 17.33 -14.93
CA SER A 349 -3.52 17.71 -13.65
C SER A 349 -4.04 16.82 -12.51
N THR A 350 -3.40 16.86 -11.35
CA THR A 350 -3.86 16.17 -10.13
C THR A 350 -5.33 16.48 -9.84
N ALA A 351 -5.69 17.78 -9.84
CA ALA A 351 -7.06 18.23 -9.57
C ALA A 351 -8.04 17.79 -10.67
N ALA A 352 -7.65 17.94 -11.95
CA ALA A 352 -8.53 17.52 -13.06
C ALA A 352 -8.81 16.01 -13.03
N MET A 353 -7.83 15.19 -12.69
CA MET A 353 -8.03 13.75 -12.54
C MET A 353 -9.02 13.43 -11.41
N GLY A 354 -8.88 14.08 -10.24
CA GLY A 354 -9.84 13.95 -9.15
C GLY A 354 -11.25 14.38 -9.55
N ASP A 355 -11.40 15.46 -10.32
CA ASP A 355 -12.69 15.93 -10.85
C ASP A 355 -13.33 14.91 -11.81
N GLN A 356 -12.54 14.31 -12.70
CA GLN A 356 -13.02 13.26 -13.62
C GLN A 356 -13.54 12.05 -12.85
N ILE A 357 -12.83 11.60 -11.81
CA ILE A 357 -13.26 10.47 -11.00
C ILE A 357 -14.53 10.83 -10.19
N ALA A 358 -14.54 12.00 -9.54
CA ALA A 358 -15.66 12.46 -8.73
C ALA A 358 -16.96 12.64 -9.56
N ALA A 359 -16.83 13.00 -10.83
CA ALA A 359 -17.97 13.16 -11.74
C ALA A 359 -18.64 11.82 -12.16
N ARG A 360 -17.94 10.68 -11.92
CA ARG A 360 -18.43 9.33 -12.26
C ARG A 360 -18.94 8.55 -11.04
N ILE A 361 -18.85 9.14 -9.85
CA ILE A 361 -19.51 8.66 -8.64
C ILE A 361 -21.02 8.94 -8.71
#